data_3d739905a86f3a1671978cad1d127e2c
#
_entry.id   3d739905a86f3a1671978cad1d127e2c
#
_cell.length_a   1.000
_cell.length_b   1.000
_cell.length_c   1.000
_cell.angle_alpha   90.00
_cell.angle_beta   90.00
_cell.angle_gamma   90.00
#
_symmetry.space_group_name_H-M   'P 1'
#
loop_
_entity.id
_entity.type
_entity.pdbx_description
1 polymer ?
#
loop_
_entity_poly.entity_id
_entity_poly.type
_entity_poly.pdbx_seq_one_letter_code
_entity_poly.pdbx_strand_id
1 'polypeptide(L)'
;MAVTQKLMEGLETFGFSGEKLTDLLQKMDKYINEIILFNSAYNLTNTSDYDEIVVNHILDSLSAVSEIKLLLNQCGIEQESVKIGDIGSGGGLPGIPLAAAMPEYKFVLVERMDKRCAFLENCAAILGLSNVSVMKKEAEKVPAETFDVATFRAFRPLDEKMTKTLLNLTKKGGYLAAYKAKCSSIQTEMDGIKTLVKDYSVKKLTVPFLTENSSEQNRERNLVVIQKC
;
A
#
# COMPACT_ATOMS: atom_id res chain seq x y z
N MET A 1 15.92 3.64 -19.94
CA MET A 1 15.33 4.99 -19.81
C MET A 1 15.97 5.68 -18.62
N ALA A 2 16.14 6.96 -18.63
CA ALA A 2 16.70 7.66 -17.47
C ALA A 2 15.63 7.72 -16.38
N VAL A 3 15.97 7.30 -15.14
CA VAL A 3 15.15 7.51 -13.94
C VAL A 3 14.77 8.98 -13.89
N THR A 4 13.50 9.30 -13.70
CA THR A 4 13.09 10.70 -13.66
C THR A 4 13.59 11.37 -12.38
N GLN A 5 13.91 12.64 -12.48
CA GLN A 5 14.32 13.46 -11.35
C GLN A 5 13.29 13.43 -10.23
N LYS A 6 11.98 13.40 -10.56
CA LYS A 6 10.88 13.32 -9.59
C LYS A 6 10.92 12.07 -8.72
N LEU A 7 11.26 10.91 -9.29
CA LEU A 7 11.35 9.69 -8.50
C LEU A 7 12.49 9.79 -7.49
N MET A 8 13.66 10.27 -7.92
CA MET A 8 14.82 10.44 -7.05
C MET A 8 14.53 11.43 -5.91
N GLU A 9 14.11 12.65 -6.24
CA GLU A 9 13.79 13.69 -5.26
C GLU A 9 12.69 13.25 -4.28
N GLY A 10 11.67 12.55 -4.79
CA GLY A 10 10.59 12.03 -3.95
C GLY A 10 11.08 10.99 -2.95
N LEU A 11 11.96 10.07 -3.36
CA LEU A 11 12.54 9.07 -2.46
C LEU A 11 13.48 9.71 -1.42
N GLU A 12 14.27 10.69 -1.82
CA GLU A 12 15.13 11.46 -0.90
C GLU A 12 14.28 12.18 0.16
N THR A 13 13.14 12.74 -0.22
CA THR A 13 12.20 13.39 0.72
C THR A 13 11.69 12.43 1.79
N PHE A 14 11.54 11.14 1.48
CA PHE A 14 11.21 10.10 2.45
C PHE A 14 12.41 9.60 3.29
N GLY A 15 13.61 10.19 3.09
CA GLY A 15 14.81 9.88 3.86
C GLY A 15 15.60 8.69 3.32
N PHE A 16 15.30 8.19 2.11
CA PHE A 16 16.15 7.19 1.46
C PHE A 16 17.44 7.82 0.98
N SER A 17 18.59 7.16 1.19
CA SER A 17 19.90 7.64 0.81
C SER A 17 20.88 6.50 0.55
N GLY A 18 22.01 6.79 -0.11
CA GLY A 18 23.09 5.84 -0.37
C GLY A 18 22.63 4.61 -1.16
N GLU A 19 23.10 3.43 -0.77
CA GLU A 19 22.78 2.17 -1.45
C GLU A 19 21.29 1.84 -1.44
N LYS A 20 20.59 2.16 -0.35
CA LYS A 20 19.13 1.95 -0.24
C LYS A 20 18.36 2.79 -1.25
N LEU A 21 18.76 4.05 -1.47
CA LEU A 21 18.15 4.89 -2.49
C LEU A 21 18.38 4.32 -3.88
N THR A 22 19.62 3.93 -4.18
CA THR A 22 20.00 3.38 -5.49
C THR A 22 19.22 2.10 -5.81
N ASP A 23 19.14 1.17 -4.86
CA ASP A 23 18.39 -0.08 -5.03
C ASP A 23 16.89 0.18 -5.23
N LEU A 24 16.30 1.05 -4.40
CA LEU A 24 14.87 1.38 -4.50
C LEU A 24 14.55 2.12 -5.81
N LEU A 25 15.40 3.04 -6.26
CA LEU A 25 15.28 3.72 -7.55
C LEU A 25 15.22 2.70 -8.71
N GLN A 26 16.18 1.76 -8.74
CA GLN A 26 16.23 0.74 -9.79
C GLN A 26 15.00 -0.17 -9.78
N LYS A 27 14.53 -0.57 -8.59
CA LYS A 27 13.33 -1.39 -8.44
C LYS A 27 12.09 -0.63 -8.91
N MET A 28 11.91 0.62 -8.48
CA MET A 28 10.73 1.40 -8.86
C MET A 28 10.71 1.74 -10.34
N ASP A 29 11.86 2.05 -10.95
CA ASP A 29 11.94 2.26 -12.40
C ASP A 29 11.50 1.01 -13.18
N LYS A 30 12.02 -0.16 -12.83
CA LYS A 30 11.60 -1.43 -13.44
C LYS A 30 10.10 -1.67 -13.24
N TYR A 31 9.59 -1.46 -12.03
CA TYR A 31 8.19 -1.68 -11.73
C TYR A 31 7.26 -0.75 -12.51
N ILE A 32 7.60 0.53 -12.64
CA ILE A 32 6.83 1.49 -13.45
C ILE A 32 6.79 1.04 -14.91
N ASN A 33 7.91 0.59 -15.46
CA ASN A 33 7.96 0.09 -16.84
C ASN A 33 7.09 -1.16 -17.04
N GLU A 34 7.04 -2.08 -16.05
CA GLU A 34 6.12 -3.23 -16.08
C GLU A 34 4.66 -2.78 -16.02
N ILE A 35 4.31 -1.81 -15.16
CA ILE A 35 2.95 -1.24 -15.12
C ILE A 35 2.58 -0.68 -16.50
N ILE A 36 3.42 0.15 -17.11
CA ILE A 36 3.16 0.76 -18.42
C ILE A 36 2.97 -0.32 -19.49
N LEU A 37 3.84 -1.32 -19.51
CA LEU A 37 3.79 -2.41 -20.49
C LEU A 37 2.47 -3.20 -20.42
N PHE A 38 1.99 -3.51 -19.23
CA PHE A 38 0.82 -4.36 -19.03
C PHE A 38 -0.48 -3.58 -18.84
N ASN A 39 -0.44 -2.26 -18.69
CA ASN A 39 -1.60 -1.46 -18.34
C ASN A 39 -2.75 -1.55 -19.35
N SER A 40 -2.44 -1.56 -20.64
CA SER A 40 -3.44 -1.67 -21.72
C SER A 40 -4.24 -2.98 -21.69
N ALA A 41 -3.62 -4.06 -21.20
CA ALA A 41 -4.24 -5.38 -21.13
C ALA A 41 -4.91 -5.68 -19.78
N TYR A 42 -4.43 -5.07 -18.68
CA TYR A 42 -4.81 -5.46 -17.33
C TYR A 42 -5.51 -4.37 -16.52
N ASN A 43 -5.55 -3.13 -17.02
CA ASN A 43 -6.11 -1.97 -16.32
C ASN A 43 -5.57 -1.86 -14.88
N LEU A 44 -4.26 -1.73 -14.76
CA LEU A 44 -3.57 -1.70 -13.48
C LEU A 44 -3.66 -0.31 -12.84
N THR A 45 -3.57 0.72 -13.67
CA THR A 45 -3.66 2.14 -13.30
C THR A 45 -4.48 2.91 -14.34
N ASN A 46 -4.96 4.09 -13.95
CA ASN A 46 -5.72 5.00 -14.83
C ASN A 46 -4.85 5.82 -15.79
N THR A 47 -3.54 5.67 -15.72
CA THR A 47 -2.57 6.37 -16.57
C THR A 47 -1.43 5.44 -16.96
N SER A 48 -0.78 5.74 -18.08
CA SER A 48 0.50 5.12 -18.49
C SER A 48 1.61 6.16 -18.61
N ASP A 49 1.37 7.38 -18.16
CA ASP A 49 2.42 8.40 -18.04
C ASP A 49 3.34 8.07 -16.88
N TYR A 50 4.64 8.05 -17.15
CA TYR A 50 5.65 7.64 -16.17
C TYR A 50 5.64 8.55 -14.93
N ASP A 51 5.65 9.86 -15.13
CA ASP A 51 5.69 10.83 -14.03
C ASP A 51 4.40 10.84 -13.20
N GLU A 52 3.25 10.64 -13.84
CA GLU A 52 1.99 10.48 -13.12
C GLU A 52 2.00 9.19 -12.27
N ILE A 53 2.56 8.09 -12.79
CA ILE A 53 2.71 6.85 -12.02
C ILE A 53 3.66 7.07 -10.84
N VAL A 54 4.78 7.75 -11.04
CA VAL A 54 5.71 8.12 -9.95
C VAL A 54 4.95 8.81 -8.83
N VAL A 55 4.24 9.89 -9.13
CA VAL A 55 3.64 10.75 -8.11
C VAL A 55 2.37 10.11 -7.50
N ASN A 56 1.43 9.68 -8.35
CA ASN A 56 0.10 9.26 -7.90
C ASN A 56 0.07 7.81 -7.40
N HIS A 57 1.12 7.02 -7.66
CA HIS A 57 1.13 5.61 -7.31
C HIS A 57 2.35 5.20 -6.47
N ILE A 58 3.58 5.51 -6.92
CA ILE A 58 4.78 5.08 -6.21
C ILE A 58 4.98 5.91 -4.93
N LEU A 59 5.09 7.24 -5.06
CA LEU A 59 5.30 8.11 -3.91
C LEU A 59 4.10 8.12 -2.95
N ASP A 60 2.89 8.06 -3.49
CA ASP A 60 1.67 7.88 -2.69
C ASP A 60 1.72 6.60 -1.84
N SER A 61 2.12 5.46 -2.44
CA SER A 61 2.30 4.20 -1.71
C SER A 61 3.37 4.28 -0.61
N LEU A 62 4.50 4.91 -0.91
CA LEU A 62 5.64 5.02 0.01
C LEU A 62 5.42 6.04 1.13
N SER A 63 4.49 6.97 0.97
CA SER A 63 4.21 8.02 1.97
C SER A 63 3.81 7.48 3.35
N ALA A 64 3.31 6.24 3.43
CA ALA A 64 2.93 5.61 4.70
C ALA A 64 4.01 4.71 5.31
N VAL A 65 5.21 4.61 4.73
CA VAL A 65 6.28 3.72 5.24
C VAL A 65 6.59 3.98 6.72
N SER A 66 6.78 5.24 7.10
CA SER A 66 7.09 5.63 8.48
C SER A 66 5.94 5.28 9.44
N GLU A 67 4.71 5.55 9.06
CA GLU A 67 3.53 5.22 9.88
C GLU A 67 3.36 3.71 10.03
N ILE A 68 3.51 2.93 8.96
CA ILE A 68 3.42 1.48 9.03
C ILE A 68 4.52 0.90 9.91
N LYS A 69 5.75 1.40 9.83
CA LYS A 69 6.85 0.99 10.73
C LYS A 69 6.54 1.30 12.20
N LEU A 70 5.92 2.44 12.50
CA LEU A 70 5.48 2.78 13.86
C LEU A 70 4.42 1.78 14.37
N LEU A 71 3.44 1.41 13.54
CA LEU A 71 2.43 0.42 13.91
C LEU A 71 3.07 -0.96 14.18
N LEU A 72 4.01 -1.39 13.36
CA LEU A 72 4.72 -2.65 13.53
C LEU A 72 5.55 -2.69 14.83
N ASN A 73 6.21 -1.60 15.16
CA ASN A 73 6.94 -1.48 16.43
C ASN A 73 6.00 -1.59 17.65
N GLN A 74 4.77 -1.10 17.54
CA GLN A 74 3.75 -1.21 18.59
C GLN A 74 3.21 -2.64 18.75
N CYS A 75 3.26 -3.47 17.70
CA CYS A 75 2.87 -4.88 17.81
C CYS A 75 3.80 -5.72 18.70
N GLY A 76 5.03 -5.27 18.97
CA GLY A 76 6.00 -5.99 19.82
C GLY A 76 6.43 -7.35 19.26
N ILE A 77 6.33 -7.57 17.96
CA ILE A 77 6.62 -8.82 17.27
C ILE A 77 8.00 -8.73 16.61
N GLU A 78 8.76 -9.81 16.62
CA GLU A 78 10.03 -9.89 15.89
C GLU A 78 9.81 -9.66 14.39
N GLN A 79 10.63 -8.81 13.78
CA GLN A 79 10.48 -8.34 12.39
C GLN A 79 10.30 -9.48 11.38
N GLU A 80 11.07 -10.54 11.52
CA GLU A 80 11.04 -11.71 10.61
C GLU A 80 9.71 -12.48 10.66
N SER A 81 8.95 -12.35 11.74
CA SER A 81 7.66 -13.02 11.95
C SER A 81 6.48 -12.17 11.47
N VAL A 82 6.68 -10.87 11.25
CA VAL A 82 5.64 -9.93 10.84
C VAL A 82 5.17 -10.22 9.42
N LYS A 83 3.84 -10.26 9.24
CA LYS A 83 3.19 -10.38 7.93
C LYS A 83 2.33 -9.15 7.65
N ILE A 84 2.62 -8.47 6.56
CA ILE A 84 1.84 -7.34 6.05
C ILE A 84 1.03 -7.84 4.86
N GLY A 85 -0.29 -7.69 4.92
CA GLY A 85 -1.17 -8.02 3.80
C GLY A 85 -1.52 -6.78 3.00
N ASP A 86 -1.38 -6.83 1.68
CA ASP A 86 -1.98 -5.85 0.77
C ASP A 86 -3.26 -6.45 0.17
N ILE A 87 -4.41 -5.94 0.57
CA ILE A 87 -5.71 -6.58 0.31
C ILE A 87 -6.38 -5.97 -0.93
N GLY A 88 -6.58 -6.82 -1.95
CA GLY A 88 -7.03 -6.37 -3.26
C GLY A 88 -5.94 -5.64 -4.01
N SER A 89 -4.74 -6.21 -4.02
CA SER A 89 -3.51 -5.57 -4.50
C SER A 89 -3.59 -4.99 -5.92
N GLY A 90 -4.42 -5.55 -6.78
CA GLY A 90 -4.59 -5.05 -8.15
C GLY A 90 -3.29 -5.04 -8.93
N GLY A 91 -2.79 -3.86 -9.23
CA GLY A 91 -1.45 -3.66 -9.82
C GLY A 91 -0.29 -3.77 -8.84
N GLY A 92 -0.51 -4.14 -7.57
CA GLY A 92 0.53 -4.24 -6.53
C GLY A 92 0.73 -2.95 -5.74
N LEU A 93 -0.27 -2.11 -5.69
CA LEU A 93 -0.19 -0.78 -5.05
C LEU A 93 -1.14 -0.71 -3.85
N PRO A 94 -0.63 -0.56 -2.61
CA PRO A 94 0.73 -0.10 -2.25
C PRO A 94 1.75 -1.22 -2.01
N GLY A 95 1.39 -2.50 -2.11
CA GLY A 95 2.17 -3.62 -1.61
C GLY A 95 3.59 -3.75 -2.19
N ILE A 96 3.76 -3.64 -3.51
CA ILE A 96 5.09 -3.75 -4.17
C ILE A 96 6.04 -2.63 -3.74
N PRO A 97 5.67 -1.32 -3.80
CA PRO A 97 6.53 -0.25 -3.31
C PRO A 97 6.88 -0.41 -1.83
N LEU A 98 5.92 -0.77 -0.98
CA LEU A 98 6.16 -1.00 0.44
C LEU A 98 7.13 -2.16 0.68
N ALA A 99 6.95 -3.28 -0.02
CA ALA A 99 7.83 -4.44 0.10
C ALA A 99 9.27 -4.14 -0.33
N ALA A 100 9.45 -3.34 -1.40
CA ALA A 100 10.76 -2.90 -1.85
C ALA A 100 11.45 -1.97 -0.83
N ALA A 101 10.67 -1.10 -0.17
CA ALA A 101 11.18 -0.15 0.83
C ALA A 101 11.42 -0.76 2.22
N MET A 102 10.81 -1.92 2.50
CA MET A 102 10.85 -2.61 3.80
C MET A 102 11.18 -4.10 3.62
N PRO A 103 12.38 -4.44 3.11
CA PRO A 103 12.76 -5.82 2.79
C PRO A 103 12.84 -6.73 4.02
N GLU A 104 12.90 -6.17 5.22
CA GLU A 104 12.93 -6.86 6.50
C GLU A 104 11.60 -7.50 6.91
N TYR A 105 10.47 -7.13 6.26
CA TYR A 105 9.13 -7.64 6.57
C TYR A 105 8.57 -8.50 5.44
N LYS A 106 7.72 -9.47 5.78
CA LYS A 106 7.04 -10.33 4.80
C LYS A 106 5.76 -9.69 4.29
N PHE A 107 5.63 -9.60 2.97
CA PHE A 107 4.44 -9.08 2.30
C PHE A 107 3.66 -10.18 1.61
N VAL A 108 2.35 -10.15 1.77
CA VAL A 108 1.41 -11.05 1.07
C VAL A 108 0.44 -10.19 0.26
N LEU A 109 0.53 -10.29 -1.05
CA LEU A 109 -0.34 -9.58 -1.97
C LEU A 109 -1.59 -10.44 -2.23
N VAL A 110 -2.73 -10.02 -1.70
CA VAL A 110 -4.00 -10.74 -1.84
C VAL A 110 -4.75 -10.20 -3.05
N GLU A 111 -4.90 -11.02 -4.09
CA GLU A 111 -5.60 -10.66 -5.31
C GLU A 111 -6.39 -11.89 -5.81
N ARG A 112 -7.58 -11.67 -6.41
CA ARG A 112 -8.45 -12.77 -6.87
C ARG A 112 -8.31 -13.07 -8.36
N MET A 113 -7.89 -12.10 -9.16
CA MET A 113 -7.86 -12.21 -10.62
C MET A 113 -6.55 -12.85 -11.11
N ASP A 114 -6.65 -13.94 -11.85
CA ASP A 114 -5.51 -14.70 -12.37
C ASP A 114 -4.47 -13.84 -13.08
N LYS A 115 -4.91 -13.00 -14.00
CA LYS A 115 -4.01 -12.12 -14.77
C LYS A 115 -3.24 -11.15 -13.88
N ARG A 116 -3.89 -10.61 -12.83
CA ARG A 116 -3.22 -9.71 -11.88
C ARG A 116 -2.29 -10.47 -10.95
N CYS A 117 -2.65 -11.67 -10.50
CA CYS A 117 -1.74 -12.52 -9.73
C CYS A 117 -0.47 -12.83 -10.53
N ALA A 118 -0.60 -13.24 -11.79
CA ALA A 118 0.55 -13.50 -12.65
C ALA A 118 1.42 -12.25 -12.86
N PHE A 119 0.82 -11.07 -13.01
CA PHE A 119 1.53 -9.79 -13.07
C PHE A 119 2.31 -9.51 -11.78
N LEU A 120 1.69 -9.72 -10.61
CA LEU A 120 2.34 -9.51 -9.30
C LEU A 120 3.51 -10.46 -9.08
N GLU A 121 3.35 -11.74 -9.45
CA GLU A 121 4.43 -12.73 -9.39
C GLU A 121 5.59 -12.37 -10.31
N ASN A 122 5.29 -11.93 -11.54
CA ASN A 122 6.30 -11.42 -12.48
C ASN A 122 7.05 -10.21 -11.90
N CYS A 123 6.33 -9.21 -11.36
CA CYS A 123 6.95 -8.06 -10.73
C CYS A 123 7.85 -8.46 -9.56
N ALA A 124 7.38 -9.33 -8.66
CA ALA A 124 8.19 -9.81 -7.53
C ALA A 124 9.50 -10.46 -8.00
N ALA A 125 9.44 -11.28 -9.06
CA ALA A 125 10.62 -11.94 -9.64
C ALA A 125 11.60 -10.94 -10.30
N ILE A 126 11.10 -10.03 -11.16
CA ILE A 126 11.93 -9.05 -11.87
C ILE A 126 12.62 -8.07 -10.92
N LEU A 127 11.92 -7.71 -9.84
CA LEU A 127 12.42 -6.79 -8.81
C LEU A 127 13.29 -7.47 -7.75
N GLY A 128 13.38 -8.81 -7.77
CA GLY A 128 14.12 -9.58 -6.77
C GLY A 128 13.54 -9.45 -5.35
N LEU A 129 12.23 -9.35 -5.21
CA LEU A 129 11.55 -9.20 -3.91
C LEU A 129 11.32 -10.57 -3.26
N SER A 130 12.33 -11.10 -2.58
CA SER A 130 12.24 -12.38 -1.86
C SER A 130 11.28 -12.36 -0.67
N ASN A 131 10.90 -11.17 -0.21
CA ASN A 131 9.97 -10.95 0.89
C ASN A 131 8.50 -10.84 0.45
N VAL A 132 8.19 -11.03 -0.83
CA VAL A 132 6.82 -10.96 -1.39
C VAL A 132 6.31 -12.35 -1.75
N SER A 133 5.05 -12.60 -1.41
CA SER A 133 4.28 -13.74 -1.90
C SER A 133 2.91 -13.29 -2.39
N VAL A 134 2.36 -13.97 -3.40
CA VAL A 134 1.03 -13.68 -3.94
C VAL A 134 0.05 -14.72 -3.43
N MET A 135 -1.06 -14.26 -2.85
CA MET A 135 -2.15 -15.10 -2.40
C MET A 135 -3.37 -14.90 -3.32
N LYS A 136 -3.58 -15.84 -4.25
CA LYS A 136 -4.73 -15.82 -5.15
C LYS A 136 -6.00 -16.20 -4.40
N LYS A 137 -6.64 -15.22 -3.76
CA LYS A 137 -7.89 -15.39 -3.01
C LYS A 137 -8.73 -14.10 -3.03
N GLU A 138 -10.04 -14.27 -2.84
CA GLU A 138 -10.90 -13.18 -2.38
C GLU A 138 -10.60 -12.86 -0.92
N ALA A 139 -10.72 -11.60 -0.51
CA ALA A 139 -10.45 -11.18 0.87
C ALA A 139 -11.25 -12.01 1.89
N GLU A 140 -12.50 -12.32 1.57
CA GLU A 140 -13.42 -13.11 2.39
C GLU A 140 -12.98 -14.57 2.61
N LYS A 141 -12.06 -15.07 1.78
CA LYS A 141 -11.52 -16.44 1.84
C LYS A 141 -10.12 -16.52 2.46
N VAL A 142 -9.55 -15.38 2.83
CA VAL A 142 -8.29 -15.35 3.58
C VAL A 142 -8.53 -15.89 4.98
N PRO A 143 -7.65 -16.77 5.50
CA PRO A 143 -7.81 -17.26 6.87
C PRO A 143 -7.85 -16.13 7.90
N ALA A 144 -8.59 -16.35 8.98
CA ALA A 144 -8.64 -15.40 10.08
C ALA A 144 -7.23 -15.19 10.67
N GLU A 145 -6.98 -13.99 11.20
CA GLU A 145 -5.76 -13.66 11.93
C GLU A 145 -4.45 -13.96 11.17
N THR A 146 -4.46 -13.68 9.87
CA THR A 146 -3.30 -13.92 9.00
C THR A 146 -2.26 -12.80 9.09
N PHE A 147 -2.69 -11.54 9.22
CA PHE A 147 -1.83 -10.36 9.08
C PHE A 147 -1.69 -9.57 10.38
N ASP A 148 -0.48 -9.10 10.63
CA ASP A 148 -0.18 -8.15 11.71
C ASP A 148 -0.62 -6.74 11.32
N VAL A 149 -0.39 -6.37 10.06
CA VAL A 149 -0.95 -5.18 9.43
C VAL A 149 -1.61 -5.56 8.11
N ALA A 150 -2.86 -5.18 7.91
CA ALA A 150 -3.54 -5.27 6.63
C ALA A 150 -3.69 -3.88 6.03
N THR A 151 -3.08 -3.67 4.87
CA THR A 151 -3.17 -2.41 4.12
C THR A 151 -3.98 -2.59 2.86
N PHE A 152 -4.56 -1.51 2.35
CA PHE A 152 -5.28 -1.50 1.08
C PHE A 152 -5.44 -0.06 0.58
N ARG A 153 -5.52 0.08 -0.75
CA ARG A 153 -5.75 1.34 -1.44
C ARG A 153 -6.79 1.15 -2.53
N ALA A 154 -7.80 2.03 -2.58
CA ALA A 154 -8.86 2.02 -3.60
C ALA A 154 -9.54 0.65 -3.80
N PHE A 155 -9.54 -0.19 -2.78
CA PHE A 155 -10.08 -1.55 -2.85
C PHE A 155 -11.62 -1.53 -2.82
N ARG A 156 -12.20 -1.06 -1.71
CA ARG A 156 -13.64 -0.87 -1.51
C ARG A 156 -13.88 0.17 -0.42
N PRO A 157 -15.06 0.81 -0.36
CA PRO A 157 -15.48 1.58 0.82
C PRO A 157 -15.47 0.67 2.07
N LEU A 158 -15.20 1.26 3.23
CA LEU A 158 -15.32 0.57 4.52
C LEU A 158 -16.80 0.53 4.92
N ASP A 159 -17.56 -0.37 4.31
CA ASP A 159 -18.89 -0.76 4.80
C ASP A 159 -18.77 -1.81 5.92
N GLU A 160 -19.90 -2.13 6.58
CA GLU A 160 -19.91 -3.12 7.65
C GLU A 160 -19.37 -4.49 7.22
N LYS A 161 -19.76 -4.97 6.03
CA LYS A 161 -19.35 -6.29 5.53
C LYS A 161 -17.86 -6.35 5.28
N MET A 162 -17.33 -5.36 4.59
CA MET A 162 -15.90 -5.30 4.27
C MET A 162 -15.08 -5.07 5.53
N THR A 163 -15.52 -4.22 6.44
CA THR A 163 -14.84 -3.98 7.72
C THR A 163 -14.75 -5.27 8.54
N LYS A 164 -15.85 -6.04 8.65
CA LYS A 164 -15.84 -7.36 9.33
C LYS A 164 -14.83 -8.30 8.67
N THR A 165 -14.79 -8.35 7.34
CA THR A 165 -13.83 -9.17 6.60
C THR A 165 -12.39 -8.76 6.91
N LEU A 166 -12.07 -7.46 6.80
CA LEU A 166 -10.72 -6.94 7.05
C LEU A 166 -10.28 -7.13 8.50
N LEU A 167 -11.16 -6.91 9.47
CA LEU A 167 -10.88 -7.18 10.88
C LEU A 167 -10.66 -8.67 11.13
N ASN A 168 -11.41 -9.56 10.47
CA ASN A 168 -11.25 -11.01 10.63
C ASN A 168 -9.87 -11.49 10.18
N LEU A 169 -9.37 -11.03 9.04
CA LEU A 169 -8.06 -11.43 8.52
C LEU A 169 -6.86 -10.77 9.25
N THR A 170 -7.11 -9.71 10.01
CA THR A 170 -6.10 -9.07 10.86
C THR A 170 -5.99 -9.81 12.18
N LYS A 171 -4.78 -9.99 12.72
CA LYS A 171 -4.55 -10.60 14.03
C LYS A 171 -5.09 -9.71 15.15
N LYS A 172 -5.40 -10.31 16.30
CA LYS A 172 -5.71 -9.55 17.52
C LYS A 172 -4.53 -8.67 17.90
N GLY A 173 -4.79 -7.40 18.22
CA GLY A 173 -3.76 -6.38 18.47
C GLY A 173 -3.11 -5.81 17.22
N GLY A 174 -3.35 -6.39 16.03
CA GLY A 174 -2.88 -5.89 14.74
C GLY A 174 -3.69 -4.71 14.22
N TYR A 175 -3.32 -4.22 13.04
CA TYR A 175 -3.86 -2.97 12.49
C TYR A 175 -4.40 -3.11 11.08
N LEU A 176 -5.48 -2.37 10.80
CA LEU A 176 -5.86 -1.99 9.44
C LEU A 176 -5.23 -0.63 9.12
N ALA A 177 -4.61 -0.50 7.95
CA ALA A 177 -3.97 0.71 7.46
C ALA A 177 -4.53 1.06 6.08
N ALA A 178 -5.62 1.84 6.05
CA ALA A 178 -6.36 2.16 4.85
C ALA A 178 -5.89 3.47 4.22
N TYR A 179 -5.39 3.42 2.99
CA TYR A 179 -5.08 4.62 2.21
C TYR A 179 -6.37 5.29 1.74
N LYS A 180 -6.56 6.54 2.11
CA LYS A 180 -7.73 7.34 1.81
C LYS A 180 -7.33 8.73 1.30
N ALA A 181 -8.22 9.35 0.53
CA ALA A 181 -8.00 10.70 0.03
C ALA A 181 -8.59 11.73 1.01
N LYS A 182 -9.84 12.13 0.82
CA LYS A 182 -10.47 13.25 1.50
C LYS A 182 -10.92 12.91 2.92
N CYS A 183 -10.64 13.79 3.89
CA CYS A 183 -11.14 13.67 5.25
C CYS A 183 -12.67 13.59 5.33
N SER A 184 -13.41 14.34 4.51
CA SER A 184 -14.87 14.29 4.49
C SER A 184 -15.43 12.92 4.15
N SER A 185 -14.81 12.19 3.20
CA SER A 185 -15.19 10.82 2.85
C SER A 185 -14.85 9.83 3.96
N ILE A 186 -13.73 10.05 4.66
CA ILE A 186 -13.32 9.22 5.81
C ILE A 186 -14.37 9.32 6.91
N GLN A 187 -14.80 10.51 7.28
CA GLN A 187 -15.80 10.71 8.33
C GLN A 187 -17.09 9.94 8.00
N THR A 188 -17.59 10.05 6.77
CA THR A 188 -18.81 9.36 6.33
C THR A 188 -18.66 7.82 6.42
N GLU A 189 -17.51 7.27 5.98
CA GLU A 189 -17.25 5.83 6.08
C GLU A 189 -17.18 5.38 7.54
N MET A 190 -16.46 6.12 8.41
CA MET A 190 -16.29 5.77 9.82
C MET A 190 -17.61 5.86 10.60
N ASP A 191 -18.46 6.85 10.30
CA ASP A 191 -19.81 6.95 10.88
C ASP A 191 -20.67 5.75 10.51
N GLY A 192 -20.52 5.21 9.28
CA GLY A 192 -21.22 4.02 8.81
C GLY A 192 -20.81 2.72 9.52
N ILE A 193 -19.63 2.67 10.12
CA ILE A 193 -19.08 1.46 10.77
C ILE A 193 -18.81 1.63 12.27
N LYS A 194 -19.31 2.71 12.89
CA LYS A 194 -19.10 3.03 14.32
C LYS A 194 -19.50 1.94 15.30
N THR A 195 -20.38 1.05 14.89
CA THR A 195 -20.80 -0.12 15.69
C THR A 195 -19.70 -1.20 15.77
N LEU A 196 -18.82 -1.25 14.77
CA LEU A 196 -17.72 -2.22 14.66
C LEU A 196 -16.39 -1.63 15.09
N VAL A 197 -16.20 -0.34 14.83
CA VAL A 197 -14.95 0.39 15.07
C VAL A 197 -15.25 1.55 15.98
N LYS A 198 -14.83 1.43 17.26
CA LYS A 198 -15.03 2.50 18.25
C LYS A 198 -13.97 3.59 18.15
N ASP A 199 -12.73 3.17 17.92
CA ASP A 199 -11.56 4.04 17.89
C ASP A 199 -10.77 3.87 16.60
N TYR A 200 -10.38 4.98 16.01
CA TYR A 200 -9.49 5.04 14.85
C TYR A 200 -8.66 6.31 14.88
N SER A 201 -7.57 6.33 14.15
CA SER A 201 -6.80 7.54 13.92
C SER A 201 -6.65 7.83 12.44
N VAL A 202 -6.56 9.12 12.10
CA VAL A 202 -6.31 9.59 10.74
C VAL A 202 -4.96 10.28 10.73
N LYS A 203 -4.03 9.73 9.95
CA LYS A 203 -2.68 10.28 9.76
C LYS A 203 -2.61 10.95 8.42
N LYS A 204 -2.38 12.26 8.39
CA LYS A 204 -2.17 12.98 7.14
C LYS A 204 -0.85 12.53 6.52
N LEU A 205 -0.90 12.11 5.25
CA LEU A 205 0.28 11.71 4.49
C LEU A 205 0.77 12.87 3.62
N THR A 206 2.08 13.11 3.65
CA THR A 206 2.73 14.04 2.73
C THR A 206 3.27 13.25 1.55
N VAL A 207 2.79 13.56 0.35
CA VAL A 207 3.24 12.95 -0.90
C VAL A 207 3.96 14.04 -1.71
N PRO A 208 5.26 13.91 -1.97
CA PRO A 208 6.02 14.87 -2.76
C PRO A 208 5.36 15.14 -4.11
N PHE A 209 5.36 16.39 -4.55
CA PHE A 209 4.75 16.88 -5.80
C PHE A 209 3.22 16.73 -5.89
N LEU A 210 2.57 16.09 -4.91
CA LEU A 210 1.12 15.92 -4.91
C LEU A 210 0.42 16.78 -3.86
N THR A 211 0.88 16.71 -2.60
CA THR A 211 0.20 17.35 -1.48
C THR A 211 0.82 18.68 -1.05
N GLU A 212 2.05 18.98 -1.46
CA GLU A 212 2.84 20.13 -0.99
C GLU A 212 2.34 21.48 -1.51
N ASN A 213 1.71 21.51 -2.68
CA ASN A 213 1.27 22.75 -3.34
C ASN A 213 -0.25 22.85 -3.49
N SER A 214 -1.02 22.11 -2.71
CA SER A 214 -2.45 22.02 -2.95
C SER A 214 -3.25 23.02 -2.13
N SER A 215 -3.61 24.15 -2.74
CA SER A 215 -4.87 24.86 -2.45
C SER A 215 -6.12 24.03 -2.82
N GLU A 216 -5.95 22.89 -3.47
CA GLU A 216 -7.02 22.02 -3.93
C GLU A 216 -7.26 20.88 -2.95
N GLN A 217 -8.41 20.90 -2.28
CA GLN A 217 -8.91 19.82 -1.40
C GLN A 217 -8.92 18.41 -2.04
N ASN A 218 -8.70 18.32 -3.35
CA ASN A 218 -8.72 17.06 -4.11
C ASN A 218 -7.41 16.24 -4.00
N ARG A 219 -6.35 16.80 -3.41
CA ARG A 219 -5.03 16.18 -3.34
C ARG A 219 -4.64 15.66 -1.95
N GLU A 220 -5.56 15.71 -1.00
CA GLU A 220 -5.32 15.13 0.33
C GLU A 220 -5.00 13.65 0.25
N ARG A 221 -4.07 13.22 1.09
CA ARG A 221 -3.75 11.81 1.33
C ARG A 221 -3.71 11.56 2.83
N ASN A 222 -4.38 10.50 3.22
CA ASN A 222 -4.54 10.12 4.62
C ASN A 222 -4.38 8.61 4.79
N LEU A 223 -3.85 8.19 5.92
CA LEU A 223 -3.88 6.81 6.38
C LEU A 223 -4.86 6.71 7.54
N VAL A 224 -5.94 5.97 7.34
CA VAL A 224 -6.86 5.61 8.43
C VAL A 224 -6.34 4.35 9.09
N VAL A 225 -6.09 4.43 10.38
CA VAL A 225 -5.56 3.33 11.19
C VAL A 225 -6.62 2.88 12.19
N ILE A 226 -6.92 1.58 12.17
CA ILE A 226 -7.85 0.92 13.08
C ILE A 226 -7.12 -0.24 13.73
N GLN A 227 -7.07 -0.28 15.06
CA GLN A 227 -6.53 -1.44 15.79
C GLN A 227 -7.63 -2.48 16.02
N LYS A 228 -7.32 -3.75 15.76
CA LYS A 228 -8.19 -4.86 16.14
C LYS A 228 -8.00 -5.19 17.64
N CYS A 229 -9.05 -5.03 18.42
CA CYS A 229 -9.11 -5.45 19.82
C CYS A 229 -9.20 -6.97 19.99
#